data_6fcfc942c33c87dcc899caa380d6f657
#
_entry.id   6fcfc942c33c87dcc899caa380d6f657
#
_cell.length_a   1.000
_cell.length_b   1.000
_cell.length_c   1.000
_cell.angle_alpha   90.00
_cell.angle_beta   90.00
_cell.angle_gamma   90.00
#
_symmetry.space_group_name_H-M   'P 1'
#
loop_
_entity.id
_entity.type
_entity.pdbx_description
1 polymer ?
#
loop_
_entity_poly.entity_id
_entity_poly.type
_entity_poly.pdbx_seq_one_letter_code
_entity_poly.pdbx_strand_id
1 'polypeptide(L)'
;MKLSVIDLGYNSIKLVSYHIDGKNSFKVYDRRSIKLKIGKGLGENGYLSDEARRDTIESLRLFRDIIKTDNVENILPVATSAVREATNKKEFLSEIYDQTGFSFRLLSHEEESLYSWCGALHSTCISDALFFDLGGGSLEIVHSENYRIKNLLSLPLGALRLTQMLNQKNGSLERKYTRKLLNRLEQYIVKYLPDRRHFGFSPDVTLVGVGGTLRTLAQYDQDLNNYPIDKLHNYKIKIERVEELSRKLSGMSLDEISGIVSIGNSRSDTVVPGCYVISSIMKKFRCDVVVVSTEGLREGLVLCFINDSLHEASNNIMTTLRSQVENIVKASCRHVEPPRPYNDFVETLLSAGLLKEREYEILVEAVIRMHVVPNTVSTNALFYIMMDQEYKNLSHSEQLVLCLSIVNSKKQKTSNRLFAKYKMLLHAPQNKRSIEKISSCLDFINVLERSQAAIHSVRYDGKILYIDLRCKDISNFPRILFEEAARGLYLSFGIPIKHSLNESMTGNDVKLKIENNRATA
;
A
#
# COMPACT_ATOMS: atom_id res chain seq x y z
N MET A 1 -16.90 13.39 -5.14
CA MET A 1 -16.48 14.47 -4.22
C MET A 1 -14.97 14.67 -4.30
N LYS A 2 -14.52 15.93 -4.26
CA LYS A 2 -13.08 16.25 -4.22
C LYS A 2 -12.69 16.69 -2.80
N LEU A 3 -11.56 16.21 -2.34
CA LEU A 3 -10.99 16.54 -1.04
C LEU A 3 -9.50 16.84 -1.18
N SER A 4 -9.00 17.88 -0.52
CA SER A 4 -7.56 18.14 -0.43
C SER A 4 -7.08 18.13 1.01
N VAL A 5 -5.93 17.51 1.24
CA VAL A 5 -5.20 17.56 2.52
C VAL A 5 -3.99 18.46 2.36
N ILE A 6 -3.84 19.44 3.25
CA ILE A 6 -2.64 20.26 3.37
C ILE A 6 -1.89 19.78 4.62
N ASP A 7 -0.70 19.24 4.44
CA ASP A 7 0.15 18.67 5.49
C ASP A 7 1.36 19.59 5.69
N LEU A 8 1.36 20.37 6.79
CA LEU A 8 2.44 21.26 7.19
C LEU A 8 3.40 20.51 8.14
N GLY A 9 4.38 19.86 7.55
CA GLY A 9 5.36 19.05 8.26
C GLY A 9 6.64 19.79 8.66
N TYR A 10 7.58 19.06 9.24
CA TYR A 10 8.87 19.61 9.70
C TYR A 10 9.81 20.05 8.57
N ASN A 11 9.81 19.33 7.46
CA ASN A 11 10.71 19.55 6.31
C ASN A 11 10.03 20.22 5.11
N SER A 12 8.74 20.01 4.94
CA SER A 12 8.00 20.43 3.74
C SER A 12 6.53 20.64 4.02
N ILE A 13 5.90 21.48 3.22
CA ILE A 13 4.44 21.54 3.10
C ILE A 13 4.00 20.75 1.88
N LYS A 14 2.89 20.02 1.99
CA LYS A 14 2.35 19.19 0.92
C LYS A 14 0.87 19.48 0.73
N LEU A 15 0.44 19.54 -0.52
CA LEU A 15 -0.95 19.51 -0.94
C LEU A 15 -1.18 18.19 -1.68
N VAL A 16 -2.14 17.41 -1.23
CA VAL A 16 -2.57 16.21 -1.98
C VAL A 16 -4.06 16.23 -2.14
N SER A 17 -4.51 16.06 -3.38
CA SER A 17 -5.91 16.15 -3.77
C SER A 17 -6.42 14.79 -4.21
N TYR A 18 -7.63 14.46 -3.74
CA TYR A 18 -8.25 13.16 -3.89
C TYR A 18 -9.63 13.25 -4.53
N HIS A 19 -9.91 12.31 -5.45
CA HIS A 19 -11.27 11.94 -5.82
C HIS A 19 -11.77 10.85 -4.88
N ILE A 20 -12.92 11.07 -4.28
CA ILE A 20 -13.59 10.11 -3.39
C ILE A 20 -14.75 9.50 -4.17
N ASP A 21 -14.66 8.18 -4.41
CA ASP A 21 -15.61 7.42 -5.21
C ASP A 21 -16.63 6.64 -4.36
N GLY A 22 -16.43 6.59 -3.04
CA GLY A 22 -17.30 5.86 -2.10
C GLY A 22 -16.67 5.70 -0.72
N LYS A 23 -17.31 4.93 0.15
CA LYS A 23 -16.75 4.59 1.46
C LYS A 23 -15.50 3.74 1.27
N ASN A 24 -14.37 4.20 1.83
CA ASN A 24 -13.05 3.57 1.76
C ASN A 24 -12.43 3.49 0.34
N SER A 25 -12.93 4.27 -0.62
CA SER A 25 -12.37 4.34 -1.98
C SER A 25 -12.07 5.78 -2.36
N PHE A 26 -10.81 6.05 -2.60
CA PHE A 26 -10.31 7.35 -3.06
C PHE A 26 -9.12 7.16 -3.99
N LYS A 27 -8.89 8.13 -4.86
CA LYS A 27 -7.75 8.17 -5.77
C LYS A 27 -7.09 9.53 -5.71
N VAL A 28 -5.77 9.55 -5.62
CA VAL A 28 -5.00 10.79 -5.76
C VAL A 28 -5.03 11.24 -7.21
N TYR A 29 -5.34 12.52 -7.44
CA TYR A 29 -5.27 13.11 -8.78
C TYR A 29 -4.26 14.25 -8.90
N ASP A 30 -3.85 14.88 -7.77
CA ASP A 30 -2.76 15.86 -7.77
C ASP A 30 -1.93 15.77 -6.49
N ARG A 31 -0.61 15.99 -6.63
CA ARG A 31 0.35 16.02 -5.50
C ARG A 31 1.33 17.16 -5.70
N ARG A 32 1.41 18.05 -4.72
CA ARG A 32 2.38 19.14 -4.66
C ARG A 32 3.19 19.05 -3.37
N SER A 33 4.47 19.35 -3.44
CA SER A 33 5.34 19.37 -2.27
C SER A 33 6.35 20.49 -2.41
N ILE A 34 6.42 21.36 -1.41
CA ILE A 34 7.37 22.48 -1.34
C ILE A 34 8.24 22.24 -0.11
N LYS A 35 9.57 22.22 -0.32
CA LYS A 35 10.54 22.04 0.76
C LYS A 35 10.80 23.37 1.44
N LEU A 36 10.43 23.51 2.69
CA LEU A 36 10.55 24.75 3.47
C LEU A 36 11.55 24.63 4.62
N LYS A 37 11.87 23.39 5.07
CA LYS A 37 12.69 23.14 6.27
C LYS A 37 12.21 23.97 7.49
N ILE A 38 10.90 24.02 7.71
CA ILE A 38 10.22 24.85 8.72
C ILE A 38 10.81 24.64 10.11
N GLY A 39 11.20 23.43 10.44
CA GLY A 39 11.87 23.07 11.69
C GLY A 39 13.34 23.51 11.80
N LYS A 40 13.91 24.18 10.78
CA LYS A 40 15.28 24.68 10.86
C LYS A 40 15.35 25.82 11.88
N GLY A 41 16.23 25.69 12.86
CA GLY A 41 16.38 26.68 13.94
C GLY A 41 15.51 26.46 15.20
N LEU A 42 14.47 25.63 15.14
CA LEU A 42 13.64 25.33 16.32
C LEU A 42 14.44 24.79 17.51
N GLY A 43 15.49 24.00 17.24
CA GLY A 43 16.33 23.43 18.30
C GLY A 43 17.22 24.44 19.03
N GLU A 44 17.35 25.68 18.55
CA GLU A 44 18.22 26.70 19.12
C GLU A 44 17.44 27.67 20.05
N ASN A 45 16.29 28.15 19.61
CA ASN A 45 15.50 29.14 20.32
C ASN A 45 14.02 28.79 20.50
N GLY A 46 13.56 27.69 19.90
CA GLY A 46 12.17 27.27 19.99
C GLY A 46 11.19 28.07 19.13
N TYR A 47 11.66 28.95 18.25
CA TYR A 47 10.81 29.79 17.40
C TYR A 47 10.91 29.40 15.94
N LEU A 48 9.78 29.47 15.22
CA LEU A 48 9.77 29.49 13.76
C LEU A 48 10.31 30.84 13.28
N SER A 49 11.30 30.78 12.38
CA SER A 49 11.93 31.99 11.83
C SER A 49 10.94 32.74 10.91
N ASP A 50 11.15 34.06 10.78
CA ASP A 50 10.34 34.92 9.90
C ASP A 50 10.45 34.49 8.44
N GLU A 51 11.60 33.97 8.00
CA GLU A 51 11.81 33.40 6.68
C GLU A 51 10.90 32.18 6.47
N ALA A 52 10.93 31.19 7.39
CA ALA A 52 10.10 30.01 7.32
C ALA A 52 8.59 30.33 7.36
N ARG A 53 8.20 31.34 8.13
CA ARG A 53 6.81 31.83 8.21
C ARG A 53 6.36 32.41 6.86
N ARG A 54 7.14 33.33 6.28
CA ARG A 54 6.84 33.95 4.97
C ARG A 54 6.74 32.90 3.86
N ASP A 55 7.75 32.03 3.74
CA ASP A 55 7.79 31.01 2.70
C ASP A 55 6.60 30.04 2.80
N THR A 56 6.18 29.73 4.04
CA THR A 56 4.97 28.92 4.28
C THR A 56 3.72 29.62 3.78
N ILE A 57 3.55 30.90 4.09
CA ILE A 57 2.38 31.69 3.68
C ILE A 57 2.33 31.84 2.17
N GLU A 58 3.45 32.10 1.51
CA GLU A 58 3.53 32.15 0.04
C GLU A 58 3.14 30.80 -0.59
N SER A 59 3.64 29.71 -0.05
CA SER A 59 3.28 28.36 -0.49
C SER A 59 1.78 28.07 -0.33
N LEU A 60 1.20 28.52 0.78
CA LEU A 60 -0.23 28.34 1.04
C LEU A 60 -1.11 29.21 0.12
N ARG A 61 -0.67 30.40 -0.27
CA ARG A 61 -1.37 31.21 -1.28
C ARG A 61 -1.40 30.47 -2.62
N LEU A 62 -0.28 29.88 -3.06
CA LEU A 62 -0.22 29.05 -4.26
C LEU A 62 -1.17 27.85 -4.14
N PHE A 63 -1.19 27.14 -3.02
CA PHE A 63 -2.08 26.01 -2.80
C PHE A 63 -3.55 26.42 -2.81
N ARG A 64 -3.91 27.57 -2.24
CA ARG A 64 -5.27 28.15 -2.31
C ARG A 64 -5.72 28.35 -3.77
N ASP A 65 -4.85 28.89 -4.60
CA ASP A 65 -5.17 29.16 -6.00
C ASP A 65 -5.36 27.86 -6.80
N ILE A 66 -4.55 26.83 -6.56
CA ILE A 66 -4.72 25.48 -7.12
C ILE A 66 -6.07 24.88 -6.69
N ILE A 67 -6.35 24.89 -5.38
CA ILE A 67 -7.60 24.36 -4.81
C ILE A 67 -8.84 25.03 -5.42
N LYS A 68 -8.80 26.35 -5.60
CA LYS A 68 -9.88 27.09 -6.26
C LYS A 68 -10.05 26.70 -7.72
N THR A 69 -8.95 26.59 -8.47
CA THR A 69 -8.96 26.20 -9.89
C THR A 69 -9.55 24.80 -10.08
N ASP A 70 -9.21 23.88 -9.18
CA ASP A 70 -9.66 22.50 -9.22
C ASP A 70 -11.08 22.30 -8.70
N ASN A 71 -11.72 23.36 -8.15
CA ASN A 71 -13.05 23.30 -7.51
C ASN A 71 -13.12 22.20 -6.45
N VAL A 72 -12.18 22.23 -5.49
CA VAL A 72 -12.15 21.28 -4.38
C VAL A 72 -13.20 21.67 -3.34
N GLU A 73 -14.03 20.72 -2.95
CA GLU A 73 -15.18 20.95 -2.06
C GLU A 73 -14.77 20.96 -0.58
N ASN A 74 -13.81 20.12 -0.21
CA ASN A 74 -13.38 19.97 1.18
C ASN A 74 -11.86 20.09 1.30
N ILE A 75 -11.42 20.74 2.37
CA ILE A 75 -9.99 20.96 2.64
C ILE A 75 -9.70 20.57 4.07
N LEU A 76 -8.65 19.77 4.29
CA LEU A 76 -8.16 19.36 5.60
C LEU A 76 -6.74 19.89 5.82
N PRO A 77 -6.59 21.12 6.35
CA PRO A 77 -5.28 21.67 6.69
C PRO A 77 -4.85 21.14 8.07
N VAL A 78 -3.71 20.44 8.11
CA VAL A 78 -3.13 19.91 9.35
C VAL A 78 -1.67 20.33 9.50
N ALA A 79 -1.26 20.59 10.73
CA ALA A 79 0.12 20.90 11.09
C ALA A 79 0.64 19.90 12.12
N THR A 80 1.92 19.55 12.01
CA THR A 80 2.55 18.50 12.83
C THR A 80 3.78 19.02 13.59
N SER A 81 4.80 18.23 13.75
CA SER A 81 5.90 18.39 14.71
C SER A 81 6.56 19.79 14.72
N ALA A 82 6.84 20.42 13.57
CA ALA A 82 7.49 21.73 13.56
C ALA A 82 6.63 22.83 14.23
N VAL A 83 5.35 22.89 13.88
CA VAL A 83 4.41 23.86 14.44
C VAL A 83 4.07 23.49 15.88
N ARG A 84 3.89 22.20 16.17
CA ARG A 84 3.57 21.70 17.51
C ARG A 84 4.62 22.11 18.54
N GLU A 85 5.89 22.04 18.18
CA GLU A 85 7.01 22.35 19.06
C GLU A 85 7.31 23.86 19.17
N ALA A 86 6.84 24.65 18.20
CA ALA A 86 7.15 26.07 18.18
C ALA A 86 6.51 26.85 19.32
N THR A 87 7.29 27.73 19.95
CA THR A 87 6.82 28.67 21.01
C THR A 87 5.83 29.67 20.42
N ASN A 88 6.08 30.17 19.20
CA ASN A 88 5.22 31.14 18.50
C ASN A 88 4.13 30.51 17.63
N LYS A 89 3.73 29.27 17.91
CA LYS A 89 2.74 28.53 17.10
C LYS A 89 1.37 29.20 17.00
N LYS A 90 0.88 29.79 18.10
CA LYS A 90 -0.44 30.46 18.09
C LYS A 90 -0.45 31.68 17.17
N GLU A 91 0.57 32.50 17.27
CA GLU A 91 0.77 33.66 16.40
C GLU A 91 0.90 33.26 14.95
N PHE A 92 1.70 32.25 14.67
CA PHE A 92 1.90 31.75 13.30
C PHE A 92 0.62 31.15 12.68
N LEU A 93 -0.15 30.37 13.43
CA LEU A 93 -1.42 29.82 12.94
C LEU A 93 -2.47 30.92 12.71
N SER A 94 -2.52 31.97 13.55
CA SER A 94 -3.36 33.15 13.33
C SER A 94 -2.95 33.89 12.06
N GLU A 95 -1.66 34.14 11.88
CA GLU A 95 -1.11 34.77 10.69
C GLU A 95 -1.45 34.02 9.40
N ILE A 96 -1.35 32.66 9.42
CA ILE A 96 -1.77 31.82 8.29
C ILE A 96 -3.26 32.06 7.99
N TYR A 97 -4.12 32.01 9.02
CA TYR A 97 -5.56 32.21 8.84
C TYR A 97 -5.87 33.57 8.22
N ASP A 98 -5.30 34.63 8.78
CA ASP A 98 -5.53 36.03 8.34
C ASP A 98 -5.10 36.25 6.88
N GLN A 99 -3.98 35.61 6.46
CA GLN A 99 -3.41 35.83 5.13
C GLN A 99 -3.89 34.83 4.06
N THR A 100 -4.40 33.67 4.45
CA THR A 100 -4.72 32.59 3.50
C THR A 100 -6.15 32.06 3.62
N GLY A 101 -6.80 32.28 4.77
CA GLY A 101 -8.11 31.73 5.11
C GLY A 101 -8.06 30.25 5.56
N PHE A 102 -6.88 29.61 5.63
CA PHE A 102 -6.77 28.24 6.09
C PHE A 102 -6.71 28.13 7.61
N SER A 103 -7.69 27.44 8.20
CA SER A 103 -7.69 27.10 9.62
C SER A 103 -6.99 25.76 9.84
N PHE A 104 -5.74 25.79 10.28
CA PHE A 104 -4.95 24.56 10.50
C PHE A 104 -5.29 23.88 11.82
N ARG A 105 -5.59 22.59 11.76
CA ARG A 105 -5.66 21.74 12.94
C ARG A 105 -4.25 21.28 13.33
N LEU A 106 -3.84 21.57 14.55
CA LEU A 106 -2.57 21.10 15.09
C LEU A 106 -2.74 19.69 15.67
N LEU A 107 -2.16 18.69 15.01
CA LEU A 107 -2.25 17.31 15.46
C LEU A 107 -1.35 17.05 16.67
N SER A 108 -1.86 16.31 17.64
CA SER A 108 -1.04 15.74 18.71
C SER A 108 -0.13 14.63 18.15
N HIS A 109 0.87 14.20 18.93
CA HIS A 109 1.73 13.08 18.57
C HIS A 109 0.93 11.78 18.37
N GLU A 110 -0.06 11.58 19.21
CA GLU A 110 -0.91 10.39 19.16
C GLU A 110 -1.82 10.41 17.94
N GLU A 111 -2.45 11.54 17.61
CA GLU A 111 -3.26 11.69 16.40
C GLU A 111 -2.43 11.44 15.12
N GLU A 112 -1.23 12.05 15.04
CA GLU A 112 -0.31 11.84 13.92
C GLU A 112 0.03 10.36 13.74
N SER A 113 0.33 9.66 14.82
CA SER A 113 0.60 8.22 14.81
C SER A 113 -0.61 7.39 14.36
N LEU A 114 -1.81 7.70 14.90
CA LEU A 114 -3.05 6.98 14.57
C LEU A 114 -3.44 7.13 13.10
N TYR A 115 -3.40 8.36 12.57
CA TYR A 115 -3.71 8.59 11.16
C TYR A 115 -2.66 7.97 10.25
N SER A 116 -1.35 8.08 10.56
CA SER A 116 -0.30 7.46 9.77
C SER A 116 -0.42 5.94 9.74
N TRP A 117 -0.69 5.32 10.89
CA TRP A 117 -0.96 3.90 11.00
C TRP A 117 -2.21 3.48 10.21
N CYS A 118 -3.30 4.25 10.31
CA CYS A 118 -4.55 3.99 9.58
C CYS A 118 -4.33 3.94 8.07
N GLY A 119 -3.67 4.96 7.50
CA GLY A 119 -3.38 5.00 6.07
C GLY A 119 -2.48 3.86 5.61
N ALA A 120 -1.41 3.60 6.36
CA ALA A 120 -0.46 2.55 5.99
C ALA A 120 -1.07 1.15 6.04
N LEU A 121 -1.83 0.82 7.09
CA LEU A 121 -2.42 -0.52 7.20
C LEU A 121 -3.67 -0.70 6.32
N HIS A 122 -4.40 0.38 6.02
CA HIS A 122 -5.45 0.34 5.01
C HIS A 122 -4.90 -0.08 3.63
N SER A 123 -3.72 0.40 3.26
CA SER A 123 -3.12 0.13 1.95
C SER A 123 -2.38 -1.21 1.88
N THR A 124 -1.81 -1.68 3.00
CA THR A 124 -1.05 -2.95 3.06
C THR A 124 -1.88 -4.13 3.54
N CYS A 125 -2.97 -3.89 4.27
CA CYS A 125 -3.83 -4.89 4.91
C CYS A 125 -3.07 -5.92 5.76
N ILE A 126 -2.00 -5.49 6.45
CA ILE A 126 -1.21 -6.35 7.34
C ILE A 126 -1.82 -6.27 8.75
N SER A 127 -2.40 -7.37 9.25
CA SER A 127 -3.12 -7.40 10.54
C SER A 127 -2.20 -7.24 11.75
N ASP A 128 -1.04 -7.89 11.68
CA ASP A 128 -0.06 -7.98 12.76
C ASP A 128 1.20 -7.25 12.34
N ALA A 129 1.33 -6.00 12.79
CA ALA A 129 2.36 -5.10 12.30
C ALA A 129 3.08 -4.35 13.42
N LEU A 130 4.38 -4.21 13.26
CA LEU A 130 5.15 -3.12 13.83
C LEU A 130 5.24 -2.04 12.74
N PHE A 131 4.53 -0.94 12.93
CA PHE A 131 4.52 0.19 12.02
C PHE A 131 5.48 1.28 12.48
N PHE A 132 6.12 1.97 11.54
CA PHE A 132 6.79 3.23 11.84
C PHE A 132 6.56 4.27 10.75
N ASP A 133 6.48 5.54 11.17
CA ASP A 133 6.52 6.72 10.27
C ASP A 133 7.75 7.55 10.61
N LEU A 134 8.72 7.61 9.70
CA LEU A 134 9.92 8.42 9.85
C LEU A 134 9.74 9.78 9.17
N GLY A 135 9.34 10.75 9.98
CA GLY A 135 9.20 12.14 9.59
C GLY A 135 10.50 12.94 9.61
N GLY A 136 10.37 14.25 9.44
CA GLY A 136 11.51 15.18 9.56
C GLY A 136 11.88 15.49 11.01
N GLY A 137 10.88 15.65 11.90
CA GLY A 137 11.05 16.03 13.30
C GLY A 137 10.91 14.88 14.28
N SER A 138 10.05 13.93 14.00
CA SER A 138 9.70 12.81 14.87
C SER A 138 9.76 11.46 14.16
N LEU A 139 9.69 10.41 14.96
CA LEU A 139 9.51 9.01 14.58
C LEU A 139 8.34 8.45 15.38
N GLU A 140 7.27 8.09 14.70
CA GLU A 140 6.12 7.41 15.27
C GLU A 140 6.32 5.90 15.15
N ILE A 141 6.02 5.15 16.22
CA ILE A 141 6.05 3.68 16.23
C ILE A 141 4.72 3.18 16.81
N VAL A 142 4.06 2.29 16.07
CA VAL A 142 2.80 1.67 16.48
C VAL A 142 2.92 0.15 16.37
N HIS A 143 2.58 -0.56 17.43
CA HIS A 143 2.41 -2.01 17.40
C HIS A 143 0.93 -2.34 17.35
N SER A 144 0.52 -3.17 16.40
CA SER A 144 -0.86 -3.66 16.27
C SER A 144 -0.92 -5.16 16.07
N GLU A 145 -1.97 -5.79 16.61
CA GLU A 145 -2.33 -7.20 16.44
C GLU A 145 -3.80 -7.30 16.08
N ASN A 146 -4.14 -8.06 15.06
CA ASN A 146 -5.51 -8.19 14.55
C ASN A 146 -6.17 -6.82 14.27
N TYR A 147 -5.40 -5.87 13.71
CA TYR A 147 -5.81 -4.48 13.47
C TYR A 147 -6.14 -3.70 14.75
N ARG A 148 -5.72 -4.15 15.92
CA ARG A 148 -5.88 -3.44 17.20
C ARG A 148 -4.54 -2.92 17.68
N ILE A 149 -4.48 -1.64 17.98
CA ILE A 149 -3.28 -0.99 18.48
C ILE A 149 -3.00 -1.47 19.91
N LYS A 150 -1.82 -2.01 20.15
CA LYS A 150 -1.33 -2.42 21.47
C LYS A 150 -0.52 -1.32 22.13
N ASN A 151 0.45 -0.80 21.39
CA ASN A 151 1.36 0.23 21.86
C ASN A 151 1.56 1.31 20.78
N LEU A 152 1.77 2.54 21.21
CA LEU A 152 2.02 3.69 20.37
C LEU A 152 3.02 4.60 21.06
N LEU A 153 4.04 5.06 20.32
CA LEU A 153 5.07 5.99 20.79
C LEU A 153 5.41 7.01 19.69
N SER A 154 5.74 8.23 20.11
CA SER A 154 6.40 9.22 19.28
C SER A 154 7.75 9.59 19.90
N LEU A 155 8.79 9.59 19.10
CA LEU A 155 10.18 9.78 19.52
C LEU A 155 10.81 10.96 18.75
N PRO A 156 11.73 11.74 19.37
CA PRO A 156 12.41 12.86 18.71
C PRO A 156 13.55 12.38 17.79
N LEU A 157 13.26 11.41 16.91
CA LEU A 157 14.22 10.75 16.02
C LEU A 157 13.97 11.05 14.53
N GLY A 158 13.34 12.19 14.22
CA GLY A 158 13.12 12.60 12.83
C GLY A 158 14.42 12.87 12.07
N ALA A 159 14.45 12.55 10.78
CA ALA A 159 15.67 12.58 9.96
C ALA A 159 16.31 13.99 9.88
N LEU A 160 15.51 15.07 9.74
CA LEU A 160 16.03 16.42 9.69
C LEU A 160 16.50 16.91 11.07
N ARG A 161 15.79 16.55 12.13
CA ARG A 161 16.21 16.81 13.53
C ARG A 161 17.58 16.23 13.81
N LEU A 162 17.80 14.97 13.44
CA LEU A 162 19.09 14.29 13.61
C LEU A 162 20.20 14.96 12.79
N THR A 163 19.91 15.38 11.57
CA THR A 163 20.85 16.15 10.73
C THR A 163 21.26 17.46 11.43
N GLN A 164 20.30 18.20 11.97
CA GLN A 164 20.58 19.45 12.68
C GLN A 164 21.43 19.22 13.94
N MET A 165 21.09 18.21 14.73
CA MET A 165 21.87 17.82 15.91
C MET A 165 23.32 17.48 15.56
N LEU A 166 23.56 16.82 14.43
CA LEU A 166 24.90 16.49 13.96
C LEU A 166 25.67 17.75 13.50
N ASN A 167 25.00 18.68 12.82
CA ASN A 167 25.58 19.93 12.33
C ASN A 167 25.98 20.89 13.45
N GLN A 168 25.14 21.06 14.47
CA GLN A 168 25.42 21.92 15.63
C GLN A 168 26.72 21.55 16.35
N LYS A 169 27.05 20.25 16.40
CA LYS A 169 28.22 19.76 17.14
C LYS A 169 29.51 19.72 16.33
N ASN A 170 29.46 19.76 14.99
CA ASN A 170 30.62 19.47 14.13
C ASN A 170 30.83 20.49 12.99
N GLY A 171 30.08 21.60 12.98
CA GLY A 171 30.07 22.54 11.84
C GLY A 171 29.28 22.00 10.65
N SER A 172 29.32 22.69 9.49
CA SER A 172 28.57 22.27 8.31
C SER A 172 29.02 20.88 7.83
N LEU A 173 28.06 20.01 7.51
CA LEU A 173 28.30 18.67 6.95
C LEU A 173 28.77 18.73 5.47
N GLU A 174 29.69 19.62 5.14
CA GLU A 174 30.32 19.66 3.81
C GLU A 174 31.22 18.45 3.57
N ARG A 175 31.51 17.67 4.61
CA ARG A 175 32.42 16.52 4.58
C ARG A 175 31.70 15.21 4.88
N LYS A 176 32.30 14.11 4.41
CA LYS A 176 31.86 12.72 4.67
C LYS A 176 31.65 12.45 6.15
N TYR A 177 30.66 11.63 6.48
CA TYR A 177 30.42 11.17 7.86
C TYR A 177 31.62 10.41 8.42
N THR A 178 32.14 10.84 9.57
CA THR A 178 33.22 10.10 10.24
C THR A 178 32.65 8.91 11.02
N ARG A 179 33.41 7.84 11.19
CA ARG A 179 33.01 6.68 12.00
C ARG A 179 32.62 7.07 13.43
N LYS A 180 33.32 8.02 14.04
CA LYS A 180 32.99 8.53 15.38
C LYS A 180 31.60 9.21 15.41
N LEU A 181 31.27 9.96 14.36
CA LEU A 181 29.98 10.64 14.24
C LEU A 181 28.84 9.64 14.07
N LEU A 182 29.03 8.64 13.20
CA LEU A 182 28.05 7.57 12.96
C LEU A 182 27.80 6.72 14.22
N ASN A 183 28.84 6.37 14.96
CA ASN A 183 28.71 5.66 16.24
C ASN A 183 27.92 6.48 17.27
N ARG A 184 28.13 7.79 17.34
CA ARG A 184 27.35 8.69 18.22
C ARG A 184 25.89 8.76 17.79
N LEU A 185 25.64 8.84 16.50
CA LEU A 185 24.29 8.84 15.94
C LEU A 185 23.57 7.54 16.32
N GLU A 186 24.18 6.39 16.10
CA GLU A 186 23.61 5.10 16.42
C GLU A 186 23.33 4.95 17.93
N GLN A 187 24.29 5.31 18.79
CA GLN A 187 24.09 5.32 20.25
C GLN A 187 22.93 6.24 20.68
N TYR A 188 22.82 7.42 20.06
CA TYR A 188 21.72 8.34 20.34
C TYR A 188 20.38 7.73 19.94
N ILE A 189 20.26 7.14 18.73
CA ILE A 189 19.05 6.49 18.26
C ILE A 189 18.64 5.34 19.19
N VAL A 190 19.58 4.44 19.49
CA VAL A 190 19.33 3.25 20.33
C VAL A 190 18.90 3.63 21.75
N LYS A 191 19.38 4.74 22.29
CA LYS A 191 18.98 5.26 23.61
C LYS A 191 17.49 5.62 23.69
N TYR A 192 16.90 6.14 22.59
CA TYR A 192 15.49 6.53 22.55
C TYR A 192 14.57 5.39 22.14
N LEU A 193 15.06 4.42 21.38
CA LEU A 193 14.27 3.28 20.96
C LEU A 193 13.90 2.38 22.16
N PRO A 194 12.61 2.05 22.34
CA PRO A 194 12.16 1.21 23.44
C PRO A 194 12.75 -0.21 23.36
N ASP A 195 12.81 -0.87 24.49
CA ASP A 195 13.19 -2.29 24.51
C ASP A 195 12.06 -3.14 23.93
N ARG A 196 12.40 -4.11 23.09
CA ARG A 196 11.45 -5.04 22.47
C ARG A 196 10.54 -5.71 23.49
N ARG A 197 11.08 -6.08 24.68
CA ARG A 197 10.32 -6.76 25.74
C ARG A 197 9.19 -5.87 26.30
N HIS A 198 9.42 -4.58 26.41
CA HIS A 198 8.41 -3.63 26.89
C HIS A 198 7.33 -3.33 25.84
N PHE A 199 7.65 -3.57 24.57
CA PHE A 199 6.70 -3.37 23.48
C PHE A 199 5.78 -4.57 23.24
N GLY A 200 6.15 -5.77 23.75
CA GLY A 200 5.27 -6.94 23.91
C GLY A 200 4.80 -7.61 22.63
N PHE A 201 5.58 -7.58 21.53
CA PHE A 201 5.12 -8.21 20.29
C PHE A 201 5.66 -9.61 20.03
N SER A 202 4.89 -10.35 19.22
CA SER A 202 5.23 -11.66 18.69
C SER A 202 6.54 -11.63 17.87
N PRO A 203 7.31 -12.72 17.81
CA PRO A 203 8.50 -12.83 16.97
C PRO A 203 8.23 -12.58 15.47
N ASP A 204 7.04 -12.88 14.99
CA ASP A 204 6.67 -12.92 13.57
C ASP A 204 5.98 -11.64 13.07
N VAL A 205 6.08 -10.53 13.84
CA VAL A 205 5.47 -9.26 13.45
C VAL A 205 6.12 -8.70 12.18
N THR A 206 5.30 -8.28 11.21
CA THR A 206 5.78 -7.64 9.99
C THR A 206 6.11 -6.16 10.25
N LEU A 207 7.30 -5.71 9.84
CA LEU A 207 7.66 -4.29 9.90
C LEU A 207 7.12 -3.55 8.68
N VAL A 208 6.25 -2.57 8.90
CA VAL A 208 5.72 -1.66 7.88
C VAL A 208 6.26 -0.26 8.11
N GLY A 209 6.83 0.34 7.09
CA GLY A 209 7.41 1.68 7.21
C GLY A 209 6.81 2.69 6.24
N VAL A 210 6.67 3.91 6.75
CA VAL A 210 6.26 5.11 6.01
C VAL A 210 7.35 6.18 6.15
N GLY A 211 7.27 7.19 5.34
CA GLY A 211 8.15 8.35 5.41
C GLY A 211 8.98 8.56 4.16
N GLY A 212 9.37 9.82 3.97
CA GLY A 212 10.11 10.21 2.76
C GLY A 212 11.50 9.57 2.65
N THR A 213 12.17 9.33 3.77
CA THR A 213 13.48 8.69 3.80
C THR A 213 13.41 7.24 3.36
N LEU A 214 12.45 6.47 3.88
CA LEU A 214 12.28 5.07 3.49
C LEU A 214 11.94 4.94 2.00
N ARG A 215 11.06 5.81 1.48
CA ARG A 215 10.75 5.82 0.03
C ARG A 215 11.96 6.16 -0.83
N THR A 216 12.77 7.13 -0.41
CA THR A 216 14.02 7.47 -1.10
C THR A 216 15.01 6.30 -1.09
N LEU A 217 15.14 5.62 0.05
CA LEU A 217 16.00 4.43 0.16
C LEU A 217 15.51 3.30 -0.74
N ALA A 218 14.19 3.06 -0.77
CA ALA A 218 13.57 2.05 -1.62
C ALA A 218 13.77 2.35 -3.11
N GLN A 219 13.59 3.60 -3.54
CA GLN A 219 13.84 4.01 -4.93
C GLN A 219 15.31 3.82 -5.30
N TYR A 220 16.23 4.24 -4.43
CA TYR A 220 17.66 4.05 -4.65
C TYR A 220 18.05 2.58 -4.75
N ASP A 221 17.44 1.73 -3.92
CA ASP A 221 17.64 0.28 -3.99
C ASP A 221 17.10 -0.32 -5.30
N GLN A 222 15.92 0.09 -5.74
CA GLN A 222 15.34 -0.34 -7.01
C GLN A 222 16.22 0.07 -8.21
N ASP A 223 16.74 1.30 -8.21
CA ASP A 223 17.63 1.80 -9.28
C ASP A 223 18.92 0.98 -9.35
N LEU A 224 19.56 0.72 -8.20
CA LEU A 224 20.79 -0.09 -8.14
C LEU A 224 20.62 -1.53 -8.61
N ASN A 225 19.44 -2.10 -8.38
CA ASN A 225 19.12 -3.48 -8.75
C ASN A 225 18.45 -3.59 -10.14
N ASN A 226 18.28 -2.49 -10.88
CA ASN A 226 17.49 -2.45 -12.11
C ASN A 226 16.13 -3.13 -11.91
N TYR A 227 15.45 -2.76 -10.81
CA TYR A 227 14.18 -3.40 -10.44
C TYR A 227 13.11 -3.15 -11.51
N PRO A 228 12.44 -4.20 -12.03
CA PRO A 228 11.66 -4.07 -13.27
C PRO A 228 10.26 -3.44 -13.08
N ILE A 229 9.87 -3.10 -11.86
CA ILE A 229 8.58 -2.50 -11.50
C ILE A 229 8.84 -1.16 -10.84
N ASP A 230 8.35 -0.08 -11.44
CA ASP A 230 8.46 1.26 -10.88
C ASP A 230 7.33 1.54 -9.89
N LYS A 231 7.36 0.80 -8.78
CA LYS A 231 6.43 0.95 -7.64
C LYS A 231 7.18 0.79 -6.33
N LEU A 232 6.90 1.70 -5.39
CA LEU A 232 7.47 1.64 -4.04
C LEU A 232 6.51 0.96 -3.04
N HIS A 233 5.20 1.08 -3.26
CA HIS A 233 4.21 0.48 -2.37
C HIS A 233 4.33 -1.05 -2.37
N ASN A 234 4.39 -1.66 -1.18
CA ASN A 234 4.66 -3.08 -0.98
C ASN A 234 6.06 -3.57 -1.42
N TYR A 235 7.00 -2.65 -1.73
CA TYR A 235 8.39 -3.03 -1.92
C TYR A 235 8.99 -3.50 -0.59
N LYS A 236 9.80 -4.54 -0.64
CA LYS A 236 10.40 -5.17 0.55
C LYS A 236 11.91 -4.99 0.53
N ILE A 237 12.47 -4.46 1.62
CA ILE A 237 13.91 -4.29 1.77
C ILE A 237 14.39 -5.11 2.96
N LYS A 238 15.39 -5.97 2.75
CA LYS A 238 16.02 -6.75 3.82
C LYS A 238 16.96 -5.89 4.65
N ILE A 239 17.16 -6.27 5.93
CA ILE A 239 18.02 -5.55 6.86
C ILE A 239 19.47 -5.43 6.34
N GLU A 240 20.02 -6.51 5.77
CA GLU A 240 21.40 -6.50 5.24
C GLU A 240 21.53 -5.44 4.13
N ARG A 241 20.46 -5.28 3.33
CA ARG A 241 20.45 -4.30 2.25
C ARG A 241 20.33 -2.88 2.78
N VAL A 242 19.48 -2.64 3.80
CA VAL A 242 19.41 -1.34 4.48
C VAL A 242 20.77 -0.94 5.05
N GLU A 243 21.48 -1.88 5.69
CA GLU A 243 22.81 -1.64 6.24
C GLU A 243 23.86 -1.37 5.17
N GLU A 244 23.83 -2.11 4.06
CA GLU A 244 24.74 -1.91 2.92
C GLU A 244 24.56 -0.50 2.33
N LEU A 245 23.32 -0.11 2.06
CA LEU A 245 22.98 1.21 1.52
C LEU A 245 23.35 2.33 2.50
N SER A 246 23.10 2.13 3.79
CA SER A 246 23.49 3.09 4.84
C SER A 246 25.00 3.32 4.88
N ARG A 247 25.79 2.24 4.81
CA ARG A 247 27.26 2.31 4.75
C ARG A 247 27.74 2.99 3.46
N LYS A 248 27.16 2.65 2.33
CA LYS A 248 27.50 3.24 1.03
C LYS A 248 27.24 4.75 1.04
N LEU A 249 26.04 5.19 1.43
CA LEU A 249 25.67 6.61 1.48
C LEU A 249 26.50 7.39 2.52
N SER A 250 26.78 6.83 3.68
CA SER A 250 27.60 7.50 4.71
C SER A 250 29.08 7.68 4.31
N GLY A 251 29.57 6.91 3.33
CA GLY A 251 30.89 7.08 2.74
C GLY A 251 30.98 8.18 1.66
N MET A 252 29.85 8.75 1.26
CA MET A 252 29.75 9.79 0.22
C MET A 252 29.69 11.19 0.84
N SER A 253 30.11 12.23 0.07
CA SER A 253 29.85 13.63 0.40
C SER A 253 28.40 14.00 0.08
N LEU A 254 27.92 15.15 0.59
CA LEU A 254 26.58 15.64 0.28
C LEU A 254 26.38 15.89 -1.22
N ASP A 255 27.41 16.36 -1.91
CA ASP A 255 27.36 16.60 -3.36
C ASP A 255 27.25 15.29 -4.13
N GLU A 256 28.04 14.27 -3.76
CA GLU A 256 27.91 12.92 -4.35
C GLU A 256 26.50 12.35 -4.13
N ILE A 257 25.94 12.48 -2.92
CA ILE A 257 24.57 12.01 -2.61
C ILE A 257 23.53 12.81 -3.42
N SER A 258 23.69 14.13 -3.52
CA SER A 258 22.75 14.99 -4.25
C SER A 258 22.73 14.71 -5.76
N GLY A 259 23.84 14.21 -6.31
CA GLY A 259 23.98 13.77 -7.70
C GLY A 259 23.26 12.44 -7.99
N ILE A 260 22.83 11.68 -6.98
CA ILE A 260 22.02 10.46 -7.15
C ILE A 260 20.59 10.85 -7.51
N VAL A 261 20.11 10.49 -8.70
CA VAL A 261 18.81 10.90 -9.24
C VAL A 261 17.64 10.59 -8.30
N SER A 262 17.61 9.40 -7.73
CA SER A 262 16.55 8.96 -6.79
C SER A 262 16.59 9.65 -5.42
N ILE A 263 17.67 10.34 -5.06
CA ILE A 263 17.81 11.06 -3.79
C ILE A 263 17.66 12.57 -4.02
N GLY A 264 18.48 13.13 -4.91
CA GLY A 264 18.49 14.54 -5.26
C GLY A 264 18.81 15.47 -4.09
N ASN A 265 18.85 16.78 -4.38
CA ASN A 265 19.11 17.82 -3.37
C ASN A 265 18.07 17.85 -2.22
N SER A 266 16.87 17.31 -2.47
CA SER A 266 15.79 17.39 -1.48
C SER A 266 16.00 16.49 -0.27
N ARG A 267 16.82 15.44 -0.38
CA ARG A 267 17.02 14.42 0.65
C ARG A 267 18.48 14.14 0.99
N SER A 268 19.44 14.72 0.26
CA SER A 268 20.87 14.48 0.45
C SER A 268 21.35 14.67 1.89
N ASP A 269 20.80 15.67 2.59
CA ASP A 269 21.16 16.02 3.97
C ASP A 269 20.47 15.14 5.03
N THR A 270 19.37 14.46 4.69
CA THR A 270 18.55 13.71 5.66
C THR A 270 18.56 12.20 5.45
N VAL A 271 19.01 11.74 4.28
CA VAL A 271 18.93 10.31 3.93
C VAL A 271 19.83 9.45 4.83
N VAL A 272 21.07 9.89 5.11
CA VAL A 272 22.00 9.10 5.96
C VAL A 272 21.49 8.95 7.40
N PRO A 273 21.16 10.04 8.14
CA PRO A 273 20.58 9.89 9.48
C PRO A 273 19.32 9.04 9.49
N GLY A 274 18.46 9.20 8.49
CA GLY A 274 17.23 8.42 8.38
C GLY A 274 17.47 6.94 8.11
N CYS A 275 18.45 6.57 7.28
CA CYS A 275 18.84 5.17 7.07
C CYS A 275 19.33 4.52 8.37
N TYR A 276 20.08 5.27 9.20
CA TYR A 276 20.52 4.78 10.50
C TYR A 276 19.36 4.57 11.48
N VAL A 277 18.31 5.40 11.43
CA VAL A 277 17.07 5.17 12.20
C VAL A 277 16.41 3.87 11.75
N ILE A 278 16.21 3.68 10.44
CA ILE A 278 15.55 2.49 9.88
C ILE A 278 16.34 1.23 10.26
N SER A 279 17.65 1.22 10.05
CA SER A 279 18.53 0.10 10.42
C SER A 279 18.45 -0.19 11.93
N SER A 280 18.46 0.85 12.77
CA SER A 280 18.39 0.69 14.24
C SER A 280 17.04 0.12 14.69
N ILE A 281 15.92 0.51 14.06
CA ILE A 281 14.58 -0.06 14.28
C ILE A 281 14.62 -1.55 13.94
N MET A 282 15.08 -1.91 12.75
CA MET A 282 15.12 -3.30 12.29
C MET A 282 15.97 -4.17 13.22
N LYS A 283 17.15 -3.70 13.64
CA LYS A 283 18.02 -4.40 14.61
C LYS A 283 17.37 -4.55 15.98
N LYS A 284 16.89 -3.44 16.55
CA LYS A 284 16.35 -3.40 17.92
C LYS A 284 15.14 -4.31 18.06
N PHE A 285 14.28 -4.32 17.03
CA PHE A 285 13.07 -5.11 17.02
C PHE A 285 13.22 -6.48 16.34
N ARG A 286 14.40 -6.80 15.80
CA ARG A 286 14.73 -8.07 15.11
C ARG A 286 13.80 -8.34 13.93
N CYS A 287 13.58 -7.33 13.10
CA CYS A 287 12.80 -7.42 11.88
C CYS A 287 13.75 -7.55 10.68
N ASP A 288 13.72 -8.70 9.99
CA ASP A 288 14.62 -8.97 8.87
C ASP A 288 14.23 -8.23 7.58
N VAL A 289 12.95 -7.81 7.47
CA VAL A 289 12.42 -7.16 6.29
C VAL A 289 11.52 -5.99 6.69
N VAL A 290 11.63 -4.87 5.98
CA VAL A 290 10.68 -3.76 6.02
C VAL A 290 9.85 -3.72 4.75
N VAL A 291 8.52 -3.60 4.92
CA VAL A 291 7.56 -3.37 3.83
C VAL A 291 7.31 -1.88 3.70
N VAL A 292 7.49 -1.33 2.51
CA VAL A 292 7.30 0.10 2.23
C VAL A 292 5.82 0.40 1.98
N SER A 293 5.23 1.29 2.78
CA SER A 293 3.95 1.90 2.45
C SER A 293 4.16 3.30 1.88
N THR A 294 3.46 3.61 0.79
CA THR A 294 3.40 4.96 0.22
C THR A 294 2.27 5.80 0.81
N GLU A 295 1.34 5.16 1.51
CA GLU A 295 0.23 5.78 2.23
C GLU A 295 0.56 5.92 3.72
N GLY A 296 0.01 6.96 4.35
CA GLY A 296 0.25 7.27 5.76
C GLY A 296 -0.71 8.34 6.27
N LEU A 297 -0.20 9.38 6.95
CA LEU A 297 -0.97 10.43 7.62
C LEU A 297 -2.12 10.99 6.77
N ARG A 298 -1.87 11.38 5.55
CA ARG A 298 -2.87 12.05 4.70
C ARG A 298 -3.98 11.11 4.28
N GLU A 299 -3.63 9.90 3.91
CA GLU A 299 -4.58 8.86 3.52
C GLU A 299 -5.42 8.42 4.73
N GLY A 300 -4.83 8.34 5.92
CA GLY A 300 -5.55 8.11 7.18
C GLY A 300 -6.54 9.23 7.51
N LEU A 301 -6.17 10.49 7.30
CA LEU A 301 -7.09 11.63 7.44
C LEU A 301 -8.25 11.55 6.46
N VAL A 302 -7.98 11.21 5.19
CA VAL A 302 -9.02 11.01 4.18
C VAL A 302 -9.99 9.91 4.59
N LEU A 303 -9.48 8.77 5.05
CA LEU A 303 -10.30 7.65 5.52
C LEU A 303 -11.20 8.05 6.69
N CYS A 304 -10.64 8.75 7.67
CA CYS A 304 -11.42 9.23 8.81
C CYS A 304 -12.47 10.26 8.39
N PHE A 305 -12.16 11.13 7.44
CA PHE A 305 -13.12 12.09 6.89
C PHE A 305 -14.28 11.38 6.18
N ILE A 306 -14.00 10.43 5.30
CA ILE A 306 -15.03 9.67 4.56
C ILE A 306 -15.96 8.88 5.51
N ASN A 307 -15.44 8.45 6.65
CA ASN A 307 -16.19 7.68 7.64
C ASN A 307 -16.75 8.54 8.79
N ASP A 308 -16.86 9.86 8.61
CA ASP A 308 -17.37 10.81 9.61
C ASP A 308 -16.68 10.69 10.98
N SER A 309 -15.39 10.33 10.97
CA SER A 309 -14.61 10.05 12.17
C SER A 309 -13.61 11.16 12.52
N LEU A 310 -13.67 12.31 11.84
CA LEU A 310 -12.90 13.50 12.17
C LEU A 310 -13.69 14.37 13.16
N HIS A 311 -13.58 14.08 14.44
CA HIS A 311 -14.19 14.92 15.48
C HIS A 311 -13.21 15.94 16.02
N GLU A 312 -13.74 17.13 16.46
CA GLU A 312 -12.97 18.12 17.19
C GLU A 312 -12.63 17.64 18.60
N ALA A 313 -11.45 18.00 19.09
CA ALA A 313 -10.87 17.46 20.31
C ALA A 313 -11.66 17.81 21.60
N SER A 314 -12.24 16.84 22.27
CA SER A 314 -12.66 16.87 23.65
C SER A 314 -12.07 15.68 24.44
N ASN A 315 -12.00 15.78 25.77
CA ASN A 315 -11.17 14.94 26.65
C ASN A 315 -11.40 13.40 26.63
N ASN A 316 -12.39 12.90 25.87
CA ASN A 316 -12.66 11.46 25.70
C ASN A 316 -12.36 10.95 24.26
N ILE A 317 -11.77 11.79 23.41
CA ILE A 317 -11.71 11.57 21.95
C ILE A 317 -10.65 10.56 21.56
N MET A 318 -9.51 10.50 22.27
CA MET A 318 -8.41 9.64 21.83
C MET A 318 -8.78 8.15 21.87
N THR A 319 -9.52 7.70 22.88
CA THR A 319 -10.03 6.31 22.93
C THR A 319 -11.04 6.07 21.81
N THR A 320 -11.88 7.05 21.52
CA THR A 320 -12.87 6.97 20.44
C THR A 320 -12.20 6.97 19.08
N LEU A 321 -11.25 7.90 18.82
CA LEU A 321 -10.48 7.96 17.58
C LEU A 321 -9.72 6.66 17.33
N ARG A 322 -9.04 6.14 18.34
CA ARG A 322 -8.32 4.86 18.27
C ARG A 322 -9.26 3.73 17.84
N SER A 323 -10.41 3.58 18.50
CA SER A 323 -11.39 2.56 18.13
C SER A 323 -11.96 2.75 16.73
N GLN A 324 -12.15 4.01 16.29
CA GLN A 324 -12.63 4.33 14.95
C GLN A 324 -11.61 3.94 13.87
N VAL A 325 -10.34 4.34 14.02
CA VAL A 325 -9.31 4.00 13.04
C VAL A 325 -9.06 2.49 12.96
N GLU A 326 -9.10 1.78 14.10
CA GLU A 326 -9.03 0.32 14.14
C GLU A 326 -10.18 -0.34 13.35
N ASN A 327 -11.41 0.16 13.53
CA ASN A 327 -12.57 -0.33 12.79
C ASN A 327 -12.51 -0.01 11.30
N ILE A 328 -12.07 1.20 10.91
CA ILE A 328 -11.89 1.60 9.51
C ILE A 328 -10.90 0.66 8.82
N VAL A 329 -9.73 0.44 9.42
CA VAL A 329 -8.70 -0.45 8.85
C VAL A 329 -9.23 -1.87 8.72
N LYS A 330 -9.84 -2.40 9.78
CA LYS A 330 -10.41 -3.76 9.77
C LYS A 330 -11.51 -3.92 8.72
N ALA A 331 -12.38 -2.92 8.56
CA ALA A 331 -13.45 -2.95 7.56
C ALA A 331 -12.90 -2.88 6.12
N SER A 332 -11.86 -2.06 5.90
CA SER A 332 -11.27 -1.86 4.58
C SER A 332 -10.35 -3.00 4.11
N CYS A 333 -9.88 -3.82 5.05
CA CYS A 333 -9.04 -5.00 4.79
C CYS A 333 -9.82 -6.32 4.85
N ARG A 334 -11.15 -6.29 4.96
CA ARG A 334 -11.95 -7.51 4.82
C ARG A 334 -11.78 -8.08 3.41
N HIS A 335 -11.71 -9.41 3.33
CA HIS A 335 -11.71 -10.10 2.05
C HIS A 335 -12.91 -9.66 1.23
N VAL A 336 -12.66 -9.28 -0.01
CA VAL A 336 -13.71 -9.02 -0.96
C VAL A 336 -14.24 -10.39 -1.39
N GLU A 337 -15.55 -10.61 -1.21
CA GLU A 337 -16.18 -11.83 -1.69
C GLU A 337 -16.20 -11.84 -3.23
N PRO A 338 -15.99 -12.99 -3.86
CA PRO A 338 -16.16 -13.10 -5.30
C PRO A 338 -17.58 -12.67 -5.70
N PRO A 339 -17.80 -12.15 -6.92
CA PRO A 339 -19.14 -11.86 -7.41
C PRO A 339 -20.05 -13.09 -7.26
N ARG A 340 -21.26 -12.91 -6.76
CA ARG A 340 -22.21 -13.97 -6.39
C ARG A 340 -22.34 -15.14 -7.36
N PRO A 341 -22.31 -14.96 -8.70
CA PRO A 341 -22.45 -16.10 -9.62
C PRO A 341 -21.32 -17.15 -9.52
N TYR A 342 -20.16 -16.78 -8.93
CA TYR A 342 -18.96 -17.64 -8.94
C TYR A 342 -18.46 -17.99 -7.54
N ASN A 343 -19.13 -17.48 -6.50
CA ASN A 343 -18.70 -17.64 -5.12
C ASN A 343 -18.55 -19.13 -4.76
N ASP A 344 -19.60 -19.92 -4.98
CA ASP A 344 -19.62 -21.35 -4.66
C ASP A 344 -18.51 -22.14 -5.36
N PHE A 345 -18.17 -21.76 -6.60
CA PHE A 345 -17.10 -22.40 -7.35
C PHE A 345 -15.72 -22.09 -6.73
N VAL A 346 -15.44 -20.83 -6.50
CA VAL A 346 -14.13 -20.39 -5.99
C VAL A 346 -13.93 -20.85 -4.53
N GLU A 347 -14.97 -20.79 -3.70
CA GLU A 347 -14.94 -21.30 -2.31
C GLU A 347 -14.80 -22.83 -2.24
N THR A 348 -15.43 -23.55 -3.14
CA THR A 348 -15.24 -25.02 -3.22
C THR A 348 -13.81 -25.37 -3.57
N LEU A 349 -13.16 -24.65 -4.49
CA LEU A 349 -11.75 -24.87 -4.81
C LEU A 349 -10.83 -24.59 -3.62
N LEU A 350 -11.13 -23.57 -2.82
CA LEU A 350 -10.38 -23.26 -1.60
C LEU A 350 -10.58 -24.33 -0.52
N SER A 351 -11.84 -24.64 -0.18
CA SER A 351 -12.18 -25.63 0.85
C SER A 351 -11.71 -27.04 0.52
N ALA A 352 -11.64 -27.37 -0.76
CA ALA A 352 -11.06 -28.61 -1.28
C ALA A 352 -9.52 -28.66 -1.24
N GLY A 353 -8.84 -27.57 -0.87
CA GLY A 353 -7.39 -27.45 -0.90
C GLY A 353 -6.78 -27.43 -2.31
N LEU A 354 -7.60 -27.22 -3.35
CA LEU A 354 -7.17 -27.13 -4.75
C LEU A 354 -6.53 -25.78 -5.05
N LEU A 355 -6.99 -24.71 -4.38
CA LEU A 355 -6.34 -23.41 -4.31
C LEU A 355 -5.78 -23.20 -2.90
N LYS A 356 -4.62 -22.56 -2.83
CA LYS A 356 -4.09 -22.00 -1.58
C LYS A 356 -4.82 -20.70 -1.28
N GLU A 357 -4.82 -20.26 -0.01
CA GLU A 357 -5.48 -19.02 0.42
C GLU A 357 -5.03 -17.81 -0.41
N ARG A 358 -3.72 -17.66 -0.65
CA ARG A 358 -3.21 -16.57 -1.50
C ARG A 358 -3.58 -16.71 -2.98
N GLU A 359 -3.69 -17.92 -3.52
CA GLU A 359 -4.17 -18.13 -4.90
C GLU A 359 -5.66 -17.79 -5.01
N TYR A 360 -6.45 -18.09 -3.97
CA TYR A 360 -7.85 -17.70 -3.87
C TYR A 360 -8.00 -16.17 -3.87
N GLU A 361 -7.27 -15.44 -3.02
CA GLU A 361 -7.31 -13.98 -2.97
C GLU A 361 -6.95 -13.34 -4.31
N ILE A 362 -5.89 -13.83 -4.96
CA ILE A 362 -5.48 -13.36 -6.29
C ILE A 362 -6.56 -13.66 -7.34
N LEU A 363 -7.20 -14.82 -7.29
CA LEU A 363 -8.28 -15.17 -8.21
C LEU A 363 -9.49 -14.26 -8.02
N VAL A 364 -9.92 -14.01 -6.79
CA VAL A 364 -11.02 -13.10 -6.49
C VAL A 364 -10.74 -11.70 -7.05
N GLU A 365 -9.56 -11.17 -6.78
CA GLU A 365 -9.14 -9.86 -7.30
C GLU A 365 -9.07 -9.85 -8.83
N ALA A 366 -8.61 -10.94 -9.46
CA ALA A 366 -8.56 -11.07 -10.91
C ALA A 366 -9.96 -11.09 -11.53
N VAL A 367 -10.92 -11.80 -10.94
CA VAL A 367 -12.33 -11.82 -11.39
C VAL A 367 -12.95 -10.42 -11.35
N ILE A 368 -12.72 -9.67 -10.28
CA ILE A 368 -13.22 -8.30 -10.15
C ILE A 368 -12.63 -7.39 -11.24
N ARG A 369 -11.35 -7.56 -11.55
CA ARG A 369 -10.62 -6.64 -12.44
C ARG A 369 -10.61 -7.04 -13.91
N MET A 370 -10.93 -8.27 -14.25
CA MET A 370 -10.91 -8.73 -15.65
C MET A 370 -11.83 -7.91 -16.58
N HIS A 371 -12.82 -7.22 -16.02
CA HIS A 371 -13.80 -6.40 -16.74
C HIS A 371 -13.50 -4.89 -16.72
N VAL A 372 -12.51 -4.45 -15.92
CA VAL A 372 -12.19 -3.03 -15.75
C VAL A 372 -11.58 -2.42 -17.03
N VAL A 373 -10.90 -3.23 -17.83
CA VAL A 373 -10.22 -2.78 -19.05
C VAL A 373 -11.02 -3.24 -20.29
N PRO A 374 -11.35 -2.32 -21.21
CA PRO A 374 -12.09 -2.66 -22.42
C PRO A 374 -11.41 -3.78 -23.24
N ASN A 375 -12.21 -4.66 -23.85
CA ASN A 375 -11.71 -5.74 -24.70
C ASN A 375 -11.01 -5.26 -25.99
N THR A 376 -11.08 -3.99 -26.31
CA THR A 376 -10.40 -3.34 -27.45
C THR A 376 -8.90 -3.14 -27.25
N VAL A 377 -8.44 -3.26 -26.00
CA VAL A 377 -7.03 -3.06 -25.65
C VAL A 377 -6.21 -4.32 -25.98
N SER A 378 -5.03 -4.13 -26.57
CA SER A 378 -4.12 -5.27 -26.83
C SER A 378 -3.72 -5.97 -25.54
N THR A 379 -3.53 -7.30 -25.59
CA THR A 379 -3.16 -8.09 -24.41
C THR A 379 -1.85 -7.61 -23.73
N ASN A 380 -0.94 -7.04 -24.51
CA ASN A 380 0.29 -6.48 -23.96
C ASN A 380 0.02 -5.15 -23.22
N ALA A 381 -0.81 -4.27 -23.80
CA ALA A 381 -1.20 -3.01 -23.15
C ALA A 381 -2.05 -3.28 -21.89
N LEU A 382 -2.94 -4.27 -21.94
CA LEU A 382 -3.71 -4.73 -20.78
C LEU A 382 -2.81 -5.06 -19.58
N PHE A 383 -1.71 -5.80 -19.82
CA PHE A 383 -0.77 -6.12 -18.74
C PHE A 383 -0.24 -4.86 -18.05
N TYR A 384 0.23 -3.87 -18.80
CA TYR A 384 0.79 -2.65 -18.22
C TYR A 384 -0.26 -1.77 -17.55
N ILE A 385 -1.46 -1.67 -18.11
CA ILE A 385 -2.58 -0.97 -17.48
C ILE A 385 -2.93 -1.62 -16.14
N MET A 386 -2.96 -2.95 -16.10
CA MET A 386 -3.21 -3.68 -14.86
C MET A 386 -2.06 -3.51 -13.86
N MET A 387 -0.81 -3.58 -14.32
CA MET A 387 0.36 -3.38 -13.46
C MET A 387 0.44 -1.96 -12.88
N ASP A 388 -0.13 -0.96 -13.55
CA ASP A 388 -0.17 0.42 -13.06
C ASP A 388 -1.22 0.63 -11.95
N GLN A 389 -2.20 -0.25 -11.82
CA GLN A 389 -3.24 -0.15 -10.79
C GLN A 389 -2.66 -0.41 -9.39
N GLU A 390 -3.23 0.27 -8.38
CA GLU A 390 -2.91 0.02 -6.98
C GLU A 390 -3.62 -1.25 -6.47
N TYR A 391 -2.83 -2.12 -5.83
CA TYR A 391 -3.31 -3.34 -5.20
C TYR A 391 -2.96 -3.30 -3.71
N LYS A 392 -3.96 -3.32 -2.85
CA LYS A 392 -3.76 -3.17 -1.41
C LYS A 392 -2.91 -4.32 -0.85
N ASN A 393 -3.30 -5.47 -0.84
CA ASN A 393 -2.71 -6.62 -0.12
C ASN A 393 -1.80 -7.51 -0.99
N LEU A 394 -1.33 -7.06 -2.15
CA LEU A 394 -0.51 -7.88 -3.04
C LEU A 394 0.93 -7.39 -3.13
N SER A 395 1.88 -8.28 -2.84
CA SER A 395 3.28 -8.07 -3.16
C SER A 395 3.50 -7.94 -4.68
N HIS A 396 4.62 -7.37 -5.11
CA HIS A 396 4.93 -7.22 -6.54
C HIS A 396 4.90 -8.55 -7.30
N SER A 397 5.35 -9.64 -6.68
CA SER A 397 5.27 -10.99 -7.27
C SER A 397 3.82 -11.43 -7.46
N GLU A 398 2.95 -11.20 -6.49
CA GLU A 398 1.53 -11.54 -6.56
C GLU A 398 0.77 -10.66 -7.56
N GLN A 399 1.09 -9.37 -7.65
CA GLN A 399 0.56 -8.49 -8.70
C GLN A 399 0.94 -9.01 -10.09
N LEU A 400 2.17 -9.49 -10.27
CA LEU A 400 2.61 -10.12 -11.51
C LEU A 400 1.82 -11.41 -11.79
N VAL A 401 1.62 -12.27 -10.79
CA VAL A 401 0.81 -13.49 -10.93
C VAL A 401 -0.62 -13.14 -11.36
N LEU A 402 -1.25 -12.16 -10.73
CA LEU A 402 -2.58 -11.67 -11.09
C LEU A 402 -2.65 -11.21 -12.55
N CYS A 403 -1.78 -10.27 -12.92
CA CYS A 403 -1.77 -9.66 -14.25
C CYS A 403 -1.45 -10.70 -15.33
N LEU A 404 -0.49 -11.58 -15.07
CA LEU A 404 -0.12 -12.67 -15.98
C LEU A 404 -1.23 -13.71 -16.13
N SER A 405 -2.02 -13.97 -15.09
CA SER A 405 -3.17 -14.88 -15.17
C SER A 405 -4.27 -14.32 -16.07
N ILE A 406 -4.61 -13.02 -15.93
CA ILE A 406 -5.57 -12.34 -16.81
C ILE A 406 -5.07 -12.31 -18.26
N VAL A 407 -3.77 -12.06 -18.46
CA VAL A 407 -3.17 -12.09 -19.81
C VAL A 407 -3.14 -13.50 -20.38
N ASN A 408 -2.85 -14.52 -19.55
CA ASN A 408 -2.77 -15.91 -19.97
C ASN A 408 -4.12 -16.43 -20.45
N SER A 409 -5.21 -16.09 -19.77
CA SER A 409 -6.57 -16.42 -20.17
C SER A 409 -6.96 -15.83 -21.54
N LYS A 410 -6.32 -14.74 -21.96
CA LYS A 410 -6.57 -14.12 -23.26
C LYS A 410 -5.56 -14.55 -24.34
N LYS A 411 -4.27 -14.70 -24.00
CA LYS A 411 -3.19 -15.02 -24.95
C LYS A 411 -1.95 -15.58 -24.25
N GLN A 412 -1.86 -16.90 -24.13
CA GLN A 412 -0.78 -17.62 -23.46
C GLN A 412 0.63 -17.22 -23.96
N LYS A 413 0.82 -17.06 -25.27
CA LYS A 413 2.13 -16.65 -25.84
C LYS A 413 2.61 -15.32 -25.28
N THR A 414 1.70 -14.35 -25.06
CA THR A 414 2.04 -13.04 -24.48
C THR A 414 2.39 -13.20 -23.01
N SER A 415 1.62 -13.97 -22.25
CA SER A 415 1.89 -14.27 -20.83
C SER A 415 3.28 -14.91 -20.66
N ASN A 416 3.62 -15.92 -21.44
CA ASN A 416 4.92 -16.59 -21.38
C ASN A 416 6.09 -15.64 -21.65
N ARG A 417 5.96 -14.72 -22.62
CA ARG A 417 6.98 -13.70 -22.91
C ARG A 417 7.14 -12.73 -21.74
N LEU A 418 6.04 -12.26 -21.15
CA LEU A 418 6.06 -11.38 -20.00
C LEU A 418 6.59 -12.10 -18.76
N PHE A 419 6.23 -13.36 -18.54
CA PHE A 419 6.78 -14.17 -17.46
C PHE A 419 8.31 -14.25 -17.55
N ALA A 420 8.85 -14.48 -18.73
CA ALA A 420 10.30 -14.50 -18.95
C ALA A 420 10.95 -13.13 -18.66
N LYS A 421 10.28 -12.02 -19.01
CA LYS A 421 10.76 -10.65 -18.72
C LYS A 421 10.87 -10.39 -17.22
N TYR A 422 9.90 -10.85 -16.43
CA TYR A 422 9.82 -10.58 -14.99
C TYR A 422 10.28 -11.76 -14.11
N LYS A 423 10.98 -12.75 -14.68
CA LYS A 423 11.38 -13.99 -13.99
C LYS A 423 12.14 -13.77 -12.67
N MET A 424 12.87 -12.66 -12.53
CA MET A 424 13.62 -12.36 -11.31
C MET A 424 12.71 -12.09 -10.10
N LEU A 425 11.45 -11.69 -10.31
CA LEU A 425 10.46 -11.44 -9.27
C LEU A 425 9.50 -12.61 -9.07
N LEU A 426 9.58 -13.62 -9.94
CA LEU A 426 8.69 -14.77 -9.96
C LEU A 426 9.45 -16.01 -9.52
N HIS A 427 8.99 -16.66 -8.46
CA HIS A 427 9.50 -17.94 -8.01
C HIS A 427 8.98 -19.06 -8.94
N ALA A 428 9.64 -19.27 -10.08
CA ALA A 428 9.38 -20.41 -10.94
C ALA A 428 9.86 -21.70 -10.24
N PRO A 429 9.16 -22.85 -10.32
CA PRO A 429 7.95 -23.14 -11.07
C PRO A 429 6.64 -22.80 -10.34
N GLN A 430 6.70 -22.41 -9.07
CA GLN A 430 5.52 -22.23 -8.22
C GLN A 430 4.55 -21.18 -8.77
N ASN A 431 5.05 -19.96 -9.09
CA ASN A 431 4.21 -18.90 -9.65
C ASN A 431 3.63 -19.29 -11.02
N LYS A 432 4.34 -20.10 -11.82
CA LYS A 432 3.82 -20.58 -13.09
C LYS A 432 2.59 -21.46 -12.90
N ARG A 433 2.61 -22.38 -11.92
CA ARG A 433 1.44 -23.20 -11.58
C ARG A 433 0.26 -22.36 -11.08
N SER A 434 0.52 -21.36 -10.25
CA SER A 434 -0.53 -20.44 -9.78
C SER A 434 -1.16 -19.67 -10.95
N ILE A 435 -0.35 -19.18 -11.91
CA ILE A 435 -0.85 -18.52 -13.12
C ILE A 435 -1.73 -19.49 -13.94
N GLU A 436 -1.31 -20.73 -14.13
CA GLU A 436 -2.05 -21.75 -14.89
C GLU A 436 -3.41 -22.05 -14.21
N LYS A 437 -3.43 -22.25 -12.89
CA LYS A 437 -4.67 -22.49 -12.13
C LYS A 437 -5.63 -21.30 -12.20
N ILE A 438 -5.14 -20.10 -11.90
CA ILE A 438 -5.96 -18.89 -11.88
C ILE A 438 -6.49 -18.58 -13.28
N SER A 439 -5.65 -18.69 -14.32
CA SER A 439 -6.11 -18.44 -15.69
C SER A 439 -7.16 -19.44 -16.15
N SER A 440 -7.05 -20.73 -15.80
CA SER A 440 -8.06 -21.72 -16.15
C SER A 440 -9.40 -21.46 -15.45
N CYS A 441 -9.38 -20.96 -14.20
CA CYS A 441 -10.59 -20.49 -13.53
C CYS A 441 -11.21 -19.28 -14.24
N LEU A 442 -10.38 -18.29 -14.65
CA LEU A 442 -10.85 -17.13 -15.39
C LEU A 442 -11.44 -17.50 -16.75
N ASP A 443 -10.84 -18.44 -17.48
CA ASP A 443 -11.37 -18.96 -18.74
C ASP A 443 -12.74 -19.60 -18.54
N PHE A 444 -12.87 -20.43 -17.51
CA PHE A 444 -14.14 -21.07 -17.17
C PHE A 444 -15.22 -20.02 -16.82
N ILE A 445 -14.92 -19.07 -15.97
CA ILE A 445 -15.82 -17.97 -15.62
C ILE A 445 -16.22 -17.15 -16.85
N ASN A 446 -15.27 -16.79 -17.72
CA ASN A 446 -15.54 -16.08 -18.98
C ASN A 446 -16.52 -16.79 -19.89
N VAL A 447 -16.42 -18.12 -19.99
CA VAL A 447 -17.34 -18.94 -20.81
C VAL A 447 -18.74 -18.92 -20.21
N LEU A 448 -18.86 -19.02 -18.88
CA LEU A 448 -20.15 -18.96 -18.19
C LEU A 448 -20.82 -17.60 -18.40
N GLU A 449 -20.09 -16.49 -18.28
CA GLU A 449 -20.63 -15.16 -18.52
C GLU A 449 -21.14 -14.96 -19.94
N ARG A 450 -20.36 -15.37 -20.94
CA ARG A 450 -20.75 -15.26 -22.36
C ARG A 450 -21.96 -16.12 -22.71
N SER A 451 -22.10 -17.24 -22.05
CA SER A 451 -23.23 -18.15 -22.25
C SER A 451 -24.47 -17.80 -21.42
N GLN A 452 -24.37 -16.78 -20.56
CA GLN A 452 -25.40 -16.44 -19.56
C GLN A 452 -25.79 -17.66 -18.68
N ALA A 453 -24.85 -18.59 -18.50
CA ALA A 453 -25.04 -19.75 -17.65
C ALA A 453 -24.63 -19.40 -16.20
N ALA A 454 -25.43 -19.85 -15.25
CA ALA A 454 -25.16 -19.69 -13.83
C ALA A 454 -24.76 -21.04 -13.22
N ILE A 455 -23.85 -20.98 -12.25
CA ILE A 455 -23.54 -22.13 -11.40
C ILE A 455 -24.69 -22.33 -10.42
N HIS A 456 -25.24 -23.53 -10.42
CA HIS A 456 -26.31 -23.92 -9.48
C HIS A 456 -25.72 -24.59 -8.24
N SER A 457 -24.74 -25.47 -8.42
CA SER A 457 -24.02 -26.11 -7.33
C SER A 457 -22.62 -26.54 -7.75
N VAL A 458 -21.69 -26.56 -6.80
CA VAL A 458 -20.35 -27.12 -6.97
C VAL A 458 -20.07 -28.06 -5.80
N ARG A 459 -19.50 -29.22 -6.10
CA ARG A 459 -19.16 -30.22 -5.08
C ARG A 459 -17.88 -30.95 -5.46
N TYR A 460 -17.00 -31.14 -4.51
CA TYR A 460 -15.79 -31.96 -4.63
C TYR A 460 -15.90 -33.18 -3.70
N ASP A 461 -15.69 -34.38 -4.20
CA ASP A 461 -15.80 -35.64 -3.43
C ASP A 461 -14.42 -36.20 -3.01
N GLY A 462 -13.35 -35.44 -3.18
CA GLY A 462 -11.97 -35.88 -2.95
C GLY A 462 -11.28 -36.43 -4.20
N LYS A 463 -12.00 -36.64 -5.30
CA LYS A 463 -11.47 -37.17 -6.57
C LYS A 463 -12.00 -36.43 -7.80
N ILE A 464 -13.25 -36.02 -7.79
CA ILE A 464 -13.95 -35.44 -8.94
C ILE A 464 -14.60 -34.13 -8.49
N LEU A 465 -14.46 -33.10 -9.31
CA LEU A 465 -15.19 -31.84 -9.17
C LEU A 465 -16.48 -31.91 -10.00
N TYR A 466 -17.62 -31.81 -9.32
CA TYR A 466 -18.94 -31.79 -9.95
C TYR A 466 -19.44 -30.35 -10.03
N ILE A 467 -19.90 -29.94 -11.21
CA ILE A 467 -20.41 -28.59 -11.45
C ILE A 467 -21.76 -28.68 -12.13
N ASP A 468 -22.80 -28.23 -11.47
CA ASP A 468 -24.13 -28.17 -12.04
C ASP A 468 -24.42 -26.73 -12.52
N LEU A 469 -24.78 -26.64 -13.79
CA LEU A 469 -25.03 -25.36 -14.46
C LEU A 469 -26.50 -25.23 -14.84
N ARG A 470 -26.98 -23.99 -14.81
CA ARG A 470 -28.28 -23.61 -15.39
C ARG A 470 -28.08 -22.53 -16.43
N CYS A 471 -28.70 -22.68 -17.59
CA CYS A 471 -28.76 -21.64 -18.61
C CYS A 471 -30.19 -21.44 -19.11
N LYS A 472 -30.46 -20.28 -19.72
CA LYS A 472 -31.78 -19.96 -20.27
C LYS A 472 -32.09 -20.71 -21.55
N ASP A 473 -31.06 -21.00 -22.33
CA ASP A 473 -31.18 -21.65 -23.65
C ASP A 473 -30.00 -22.60 -23.87
N ILE A 474 -30.28 -23.89 -23.77
CA ILE A 474 -29.29 -24.96 -23.96
C ILE A 474 -28.84 -25.06 -25.44
N SER A 475 -29.71 -24.68 -26.38
CA SER A 475 -29.41 -24.81 -27.82
C SER A 475 -28.29 -23.83 -28.24
N ASN A 476 -28.22 -22.68 -27.61
CA ASN A 476 -27.21 -21.63 -27.85
C ASN A 476 -26.01 -21.71 -26.90
N PHE A 477 -25.95 -22.72 -26.02
CA PHE A 477 -24.83 -22.87 -25.12
C PHE A 477 -23.55 -23.25 -25.86
N PRO A 478 -22.42 -22.53 -25.68
CA PRO A 478 -21.17 -22.73 -26.42
C PRO A 478 -20.40 -23.95 -25.90
N ARG A 479 -20.91 -25.16 -26.20
CA ARG A 479 -20.40 -26.44 -25.66
C ARG A 479 -18.89 -26.62 -25.90
N ILE A 480 -18.40 -26.31 -27.11
CA ILE A 480 -16.98 -26.48 -27.45
C ILE A 480 -16.10 -25.59 -26.54
N LEU A 481 -16.44 -24.31 -26.38
CA LEU A 481 -15.67 -23.42 -25.52
C LEU A 481 -15.74 -23.83 -24.05
N PHE A 482 -16.88 -24.35 -23.62
CA PHE A 482 -17.05 -24.86 -22.27
C PHE A 482 -16.21 -26.13 -22.02
N GLU A 483 -16.20 -27.06 -22.94
CA GLU A 483 -15.37 -28.29 -22.86
C GLU A 483 -13.87 -27.95 -22.85
N GLU A 484 -13.44 -26.96 -23.65
CA GLU A 484 -12.07 -26.46 -23.63
C GLU A 484 -11.71 -25.83 -22.27
N ALA A 485 -12.59 -25.02 -21.70
CA ALA A 485 -12.38 -24.42 -20.38
C ALA A 485 -12.36 -25.48 -19.26
N ALA A 486 -13.28 -26.44 -19.29
CA ALA A 486 -13.30 -27.59 -18.36
C ALA A 486 -12.03 -28.42 -18.47
N ARG A 487 -11.54 -28.67 -19.71
CA ARG A 487 -10.25 -29.32 -19.93
C ARG A 487 -9.08 -28.52 -19.38
N GLY A 488 -9.13 -27.18 -19.50
CA GLY A 488 -8.14 -26.26 -18.88
C GLY A 488 -8.07 -26.45 -17.38
N LEU A 489 -9.22 -26.49 -16.70
CA LEU A 489 -9.31 -26.77 -15.26
C LEU A 489 -8.71 -28.15 -14.92
N TYR A 490 -9.08 -29.19 -15.68
CA TYR A 490 -8.51 -30.54 -15.49
C TYR A 490 -6.98 -30.54 -15.55
N LEU A 491 -6.42 -29.93 -16.59
CA LEU A 491 -4.96 -29.87 -16.78
C LEU A 491 -4.26 -29.08 -15.65
N SER A 492 -4.89 -28.03 -15.15
CA SER A 492 -4.30 -27.15 -14.12
C SER A 492 -4.39 -27.73 -12.71
N PHE A 493 -5.47 -28.43 -12.39
CA PHE A 493 -5.72 -29.00 -11.06
C PHE A 493 -5.39 -30.49 -10.96
N GLY A 494 -5.31 -31.21 -12.09
CA GLY A 494 -5.05 -32.64 -12.14
C GLY A 494 -6.23 -33.50 -11.65
N ILE A 495 -7.45 -32.95 -11.63
CA ILE A 495 -8.66 -33.63 -11.16
C ILE A 495 -9.73 -33.69 -12.26
N PRO A 496 -10.44 -34.79 -12.43
CA PRO A 496 -11.55 -34.89 -13.37
C PRO A 496 -12.68 -33.93 -13.01
N ILE A 497 -13.30 -33.35 -14.05
CA ILE A 497 -14.45 -32.47 -13.89
C ILE A 497 -15.65 -33.13 -14.55
N LYS A 498 -16.73 -33.26 -13.80
CA LYS A 498 -18.03 -33.67 -14.29
C LYS A 498 -18.99 -32.51 -14.21
N HIS A 499 -19.71 -32.26 -15.25
CA HIS A 499 -20.70 -31.19 -15.30
C HIS A 499 -22.04 -31.68 -15.78
N SER A 500 -23.09 -31.02 -15.31
CA SER A 500 -24.45 -31.11 -15.82
C SER A 500 -24.91 -29.74 -16.29
N LEU A 501 -25.67 -29.70 -17.36
CA LEU A 501 -26.26 -28.49 -17.90
C LEU A 501 -27.77 -28.65 -17.95
N ASN A 502 -28.48 -27.83 -17.22
CA ASN A 502 -29.93 -27.85 -17.08
C ASN A 502 -30.55 -26.54 -17.59
N GLU A 503 -31.73 -26.60 -18.18
CA GLU A 503 -32.45 -25.42 -18.59
C GLU A 503 -33.15 -24.78 -17.37
N SER A 504 -33.02 -23.46 -17.22
CA SER A 504 -33.73 -22.74 -16.16
C SER A 504 -35.12 -22.42 -16.67
N MET A 505 -36.11 -23.24 -16.31
CA MET A 505 -37.52 -22.94 -16.60
C MET A 505 -38.13 -22.05 -15.51
N THR A 506 -38.80 -21.00 -15.95
CA THR A 506 -39.87 -20.38 -15.17
C THR A 506 -41.06 -21.33 -15.12
N GLY A 507 -41.15 -22.17 -14.07
CA GLY A 507 -42.29 -23.06 -13.83
C GLY A 507 -42.17 -24.43 -14.51
N ASN A 508 -41.89 -25.44 -13.71
CA ASN A 508 -41.79 -26.90 -13.98
C ASN A 508 -40.45 -27.42 -14.52
N ASP A 509 -39.75 -28.15 -13.64
CA ASP A 509 -38.48 -28.84 -13.93
C ASP A 509 -38.66 -30.02 -14.90
N VAL A 510 -38.04 -29.94 -16.06
CA VAL A 510 -37.76 -31.10 -16.90
C VAL A 510 -36.26 -31.40 -16.84
N LYS A 511 -35.89 -32.47 -16.15
CA LYS A 511 -34.52 -32.95 -16.08
C LYS A 511 -34.15 -33.70 -17.38
N LEU A 512 -33.36 -33.05 -18.24
CA LEU A 512 -32.61 -33.77 -19.29
C LEU A 512 -31.22 -34.10 -18.73
N LYS A 513 -31.01 -35.33 -18.28
CA LYS A 513 -29.69 -35.86 -17.95
C LYS A 513 -28.95 -36.16 -19.26
N ILE A 514 -27.94 -35.36 -19.58
CA ILE A 514 -26.93 -35.73 -20.57
C ILE A 514 -25.74 -36.30 -19.79
N GLU A 515 -25.70 -37.59 -19.61
CA GLU A 515 -24.52 -38.30 -19.12
C GLU A 515 -23.54 -38.49 -20.27
N ASN A 516 -22.52 -37.64 -20.34
CA ASN A 516 -21.36 -37.90 -21.18
C ASN A 516 -20.33 -38.71 -20.40
N ASN A 517 -20.43 -40.05 -20.53
CA ASN A 517 -19.38 -40.98 -20.15
C ASN A 517 -18.29 -40.98 -21.26
N ARG A 518 -17.38 -39.99 -21.22
CA ARG A 518 -16.08 -40.14 -21.87
C ARG A 518 -15.02 -39.53 -20.96
N ALA A 519 -14.41 -40.40 -20.15
CA ALA A 519 -13.09 -40.17 -19.62
C ALA A 519 -12.14 -40.09 -20.82
N THR A 520 -11.71 -38.91 -21.19
CA THR A 520 -10.58 -38.79 -22.14
C THR A 520 -9.31 -38.89 -21.32
N ALA A 521 -8.57 -39.99 -21.54
CA ALA A 521 -7.20 -40.22 -21.12
C ALA A 521 -6.24 -39.17 -21.70
#